data_129f8589c54d0805bdad2db96bf4ac28
#
_entry.id   129f8589c54d0805bdad2db96bf4ac28
#
_cell.length_a   1.000
_cell.length_b   1.000
_cell.length_c   1.000
_cell.angle_alpha   90.00
_cell.angle_beta   90.00
_cell.angle_gamma   90.00
#
_symmetry.space_group_name_H-M   'P 1'
#
loop_
_entity.id
_entity.type
_entity.pdbx_description
1 polymer ?
#
loop_
_entity_poly.entity_id
_entity_poly.type
_entity_poly.pdbx_seq_one_letter_code
_entity_poly.pdbx_strand_id
1 'polypeptide(L)'
;MKSAVDSCIDNGVFTNVLTHNTYHRAKDFLQRFSAEVDVYKRCVKEQSSKRGNTEYEAALKKARMYVSHFIQVLSMCIMRGEVARSKRPYYGLPENEDTVPNLFSEAAVLEWGAKVIEGERRRQGEGGIPIYNPTMGRVSVVYEMFKEMYDRQQSLQRRTMESLQNISDMRFEADEIIFEAWAEIEKAFAGFQGEARLRKCAQYGVIYYDRPDRKRKKEQNDD
;
A
#
# COMPACT_ATOMS: atom_id res chain seq x y z
N MET A 1 -13.39 -24.07 3.14
CA MET A 1 -14.55 -23.55 2.38
C MET A 1 -14.49 -23.97 0.91
N LYS A 2 -13.50 -23.54 0.12
CA LYS A 2 -13.39 -23.88 -1.31
C LYS A 2 -13.47 -25.39 -1.56
N SER A 3 -12.67 -26.20 -0.87
CA SER A 3 -12.69 -27.67 -0.99
C SER A 3 -14.08 -28.28 -0.73
N ALA A 4 -14.84 -27.75 0.24
CA ALA A 4 -16.18 -28.23 0.54
C ALA A 4 -17.16 -27.92 -0.60
N VAL A 5 -17.08 -26.73 -1.19
CA VAL A 5 -17.89 -26.32 -2.34
C VAL A 5 -17.54 -27.15 -3.57
N ASP A 6 -16.24 -27.28 -3.88
CA ASP A 6 -15.76 -28.04 -5.04
C ASP A 6 -16.15 -29.53 -4.94
N SER A 7 -16.00 -30.14 -3.75
CA SER A 7 -16.41 -31.53 -3.51
C SER A 7 -17.91 -31.75 -3.66
N CYS A 8 -18.75 -30.77 -3.34
CA CYS A 8 -20.18 -30.83 -3.61
C CYS A 8 -20.52 -30.79 -5.11
N ILE A 9 -19.69 -30.11 -5.93
CA ILE A 9 -19.86 -30.00 -7.37
C ILE A 9 -19.42 -31.27 -8.06
N ASP A 10 -18.22 -31.82 -7.72
CA ASP A 10 -17.58 -32.95 -8.39
C ASP A 10 -18.35 -34.27 -8.23
N ASN A 11 -19.07 -34.43 -7.10
CA ASN A 11 -19.83 -35.67 -6.85
C ASN A 11 -21.17 -35.76 -7.59
N GLY A 12 -21.52 -34.75 -8.43
CA GLY A 12 -22.66 -34.79 -9.37
C GLY A 12 -24.05 -35.00 -8.74
N VAL A 13 -24.09 -35.16 -7.45
CA VAL A 13 -25.29 -35.33 -6.61
C VAL A 13 -25.21 -34.25 -5.57
N PHE A 14 -26.29 -33.50 -5.36
CA PHE A 14 -26.47 -32.72 -4.16
C PHE A 14 -26.32 -33.70 -2.96
N THR A 15 -25.06 -33.89 -2.55
CA THR A 15 -24.79 -34.71 -1.38
C THR A 15 -25.39 -33.96 -0.21
N ASN A 16 -26.23 -34.62 0.60
CA ASN A 16 -26.83 -34.11 1.84
C ASN A 16 -25.80 -33.74 2.92
N VAL A 17 -24.56 -33.40 2.52
CA VAL A 17 -23.46 -33.07 3.41
C VAL A 17 -23.54 -31.60 3.85
N LEU A 18 -23.77 -30.69 2.88
CA LEU A 18 -24.05 -29.30 3.17
C LEU A 18 -25.50 -28.97 2.90
N THR A 19 -26.12 -28.16 3.74
CA THR A 19 -27.44 -27.61 3.45
C THR A 19 -27.38 -26.70 2.23
N HIS A 20 -28.50 -26.57 1.52
CA HIS A 20 -28.60 -25.67 0.38
C HIS A 20 -28.20 -24.23 0.73
N ASN A 21 -28.58 -23.75 1.89
CA ASN A 21 -28.27 -22.41 2.37
C ASN A 21 -26.75 -22.21 2.58
N THR A 22 -26.10 -23.12 3.32
CA THR A 22 -24.66 -23.04 3.61
C THR A 22 -23.84 -23.17 2.31
N TYR A 23 -24.25 -24.04 1.38
CA TYR A 23 -23.60 -24.17 0.08
C TYR A 23 -23.67 -22.86 -0.73
N HIS A 24 -24.85 -22.25 -0.85
CA HIS A 24 -25.00 -21.00 -1.62
C HIS A 24 -24.29 -19.83 -0.96
N ARG A 25 -24.38 -19.68 0.36
CA ARG A 25 -23.62 -18.66 1.11
C ARG A 25 -22.11 -18.81 0.87
N ALA A 26 -21.59 -20.04 0.97
CA ALA A 26 -20.17 -20.30 0.73
C ALA A 26 -19.76 -20.00 -0.71
N LYS A 27 -20.56 -20.36 -1.69
CA LYS A 27 -20.30 -20.09 -3.11
C LYS A 27 -20.30 -18.60 -3.42
N ASP A 28 -21.31 -17.86 -2.98
CA ASP A 28 -21.41 -16.42 -3.20
C ASP A 28 -20.27 -15.66 -2.48
N PHE A 29 -19.95 -16.07 -1.26
CA PHE A 29 -18.81 -15.54 -0.53
C PHE A 29 -17.49 -15.77 -1.27
N LEU A 30 -17.24 -16.99 -1.75
CA LEU A 30 -16.00 -17.30 -2.50
C LEU A 30 -15.87 -16.47 -3.77
N GLN A 31 -16.98 -16.21 -4.47
CA GLN A 31 -16.97 -15.36 -5.66
C GLN A 31 -16.59 -13.92 -5.32
N ARG A 32 -17.22 -13.33 -4.29
CA ARG A 32 -16.90 -11.97 -3.79
C ARG A 32 -15.46 -11.88 -3.30
N PHE A 33 -15.03 -12.84 -2.49
CA PHE A 33 -13.67 -12.90 -1.94
C PHE A 33 -12.61 -13.01 -3.05
N SER A 34 -12.85 -13.88 -4.05
CA SER A 34 -11.92 -14.02 -5.18
C SER A 34 -11.79 -12.72 -5.97
N ALA A 35 -12.91 -12.00 -6.18
CA ALA A 35 -12.88 -10.71 -6.87
C ALA A 35 -12.04 -9.66 -6.12
N GLU A 36 -12.22 -9.55 -4.79
CA GLU A 36 -11.42 -8.63 -3.96
C GLU A 36 -9.93 -9.01 -3.92
N VAL A 37 -9.61 -10.30 -3.82
CA VAL A 37 -8.23 -10.79 -3.89
C VAL A 37 -7.57 -10.44 -5.24
N ASP A 38 -8.31 -10.53 -6.34
CA ASP A 38 -7.81 -10.17 -7.67
C ASP A 38 -7.61 -8.64 -7.83
N VAL A 39 -8.48 -7.83 -7.20
CA VAL A 39 -8.27 -6.38 -7.10
C VAL A 39 -6.98 -6.08 -6.32
N TYR A 40 -6.82 -6.68 -5.15
CA TYR A 40 -5.62 -6.50 -4.31
C TYR A 40 -4.34 -6.89 -5.07
N LYS A 41 -4.31 -8.05 -5.71
CA LYS A 41 -3.15 -8.50 -6.51
C LYS A 41 -2.79 -7.53 -7.63
N ARG A 42 -3.79 -6.95 -8.31
CA ARG A 42 -3.56 -5.92 -9.35
C ARG A 42 -2.96 -4.66 -8.74
N CYS A 43 -3.52 -4.15 -7.64
CA CYS A 43 -3.01 -2.97 -6.95
C CYS A 43 -1.54 -3.15 -6.50
N VAL A 44 -1.21 -4.30 -5.88
CA VAL A 44 0.16 -4.63 -5.48
C VAL A 44 1.10 -4.68 -6.69
N LYS A 45 0.67 -5.29 -7.79
CA LYS A 45 1.47 -5.37 -9.02
C LYS A 45 1.71 -3.98 -9.63
N GLU A 46 0.72 -3.11 -9.66
CA GLU A 46 0.85 -1.74 -10.14
C GLU A 46 1.81 -0.93 -9.26
N GLN A 47 1.67 -1.04 -7.93
CA GLN A 47 2.52 -0.36 -6.95
C GLN A 47 3.97 -0.83 -7.00
N SER A 48 4.21 -2.13 -7.23
CA SER A 48 5.54 -2.73 -7.26
C SER A 48 6.21 -2.73 -8.64
N SER A 49 5.68 -1.98 -9.61
CA SER A 49 6.21 -1.89 -10.96
C SER A 49 7.64 -1.33 -10.94
N LYS A 50 8.62 -2.13 -11.35
CA LYS A 50 10.04 -1.73 -11.40
C LYS A 50 10.25 -0.47 -12.26
N ARG A 51 9.58 -0.37 -13.40
CA ARG A 51 9.66 0.80 -14.28
C ARG A 51 9.12 2.05 -13.60
N GLY A 52 7.94 1.96 -12.97
CA GLY A 52 7.35 3.08 -12.25
C GLY A 52 8.23 3.57 -11.10
N ASN A 53 8.83 2.66 -10.34
CA ASN A 53 9.73 3.01 -9.25
C ASN A 53 11.01 3.68 -9.75
N THR A 54 11.61 3.21 -10.84
CA THR A 54 12.81 3.83 -11.42
C THR A 54 12.52 5.24 -11.96
N GLU A 55 11.40 5.43 -12.65
CA GLU A 55 10.96 6.73 -13.15
C GLU A 55 10.66 7.70 -11.99
N TYR A 56 10.03 7.22 -10.93
CA TYR A 56 9.77 7.98 -9.71
C TYR A 56 11.05 8.45 -9.01
N GLU A 57 11.99 7.54 -8.78
CA GLU A 57 13.28 7.87 -8.16
C GLU A 57 14.08 8.88 -9.00
N ALA A 58 14.06 8.73 -10.31
CA ALA A 58 14.71 9.67 -11.22
C ALA A 58 14.07 11.07 -11.15
N ALA A 59 12.73 11.15 -11.09
CA ALA A 59 12.00 12.40 -10.95
C ALA A 59 12.28 13.08 -9.60
N LEU A 60 12.27 12.32 -8.49
CA LEU A 60 12.61 12.81 -7.16
C LEU A 60 14.05 13.37 -7.12
N LYS A 61 15.02 12.60 -7.61
CA LYS A 61 16.43 13.01 -7.67
C LYS A 61 16.60 14.31 -8.46
N LYS A 62 15.90 14.42 -9.60
CA LYS A 62 15.95 15.59 -10.46
C LYS A 62 15.29 16.80 -9.80
N ALA A 63 14.10 16.64 -9.19
CA ALA A 63 13.42 17.72 -8.47
C ALA A 63 14.28 18.23 -7.31
N ARG A 64 14.83 17.33 -6.48
CA ARG A 64 15.75 17.66 -5.38
C ARG A 64 16.95 18.48 -5.88
N MET A 65 17.57 18.05 -6.95
CA MET A 65 18.72 18.74 -7.54
C MET A 65 18.35 20.15 -7.99
N TYR A 66 17.24 20.33 -8.71
CA TYR A 66 16.84 21.65 -9.22
C TYR A 66 16.42 22.61 -8.12
N VAL A 67 15.67 22.14 -7.11
CA VAL A 67 15.28 22.96 -5.96
C VAL A 67 16.51 23.39 -5.15
N SER A 68 17.42 22.44 -4.84
CA SER A 68 18.66 22.74 -4.14
C SER A 68 19.53 23.74 -4.90
N HIS A 69 19.72 23.50 -6.21
CA HIS A 69 20.53 24.37 -7.07
C HIS A 69 19.94 25.79 -7.14
N PHE A 70 18.62 25.92 -7.27
CA PHE A 70 17.99 27.24 -7.26
C PHE A 70 18.25 28.01 -5.94
N ILE A 71 18.13 27.36 -4.80
CA ILE A 71 18.38 27.97 -3.48
C ILE A 71 19.86 28.39 -3.37
N GLN A 72 20.80 27.60 -3.87
CA GLN A 72 22.21 27.96 -3.89
C GLN A 72 22.47 29.20 -4.76
N VAL A 73 21.90 29.22 -5.97
CA VAL A 73 22.05 30.36 -6.89
C VAL A 73 21.39 31.60 -6.31
N LEU A 74 20.22 31.51 -5.69
CA LEU A 74 19.60 32.62 -4.97
C LEU A 74 20.53 33.16 -3.88
N SER A 75 21.16 32.30 -3.09
CA SER A 75 22.12 32.74 -2.06
C SER A 75 23.35 33.43 -2.70
N MET A 76 23.83 32.97 -3.84
CA MET A 76 24.92 33.64 -4.58
C MET A 76 24.48 35.02 -5.13
N CYS A 77 23.25 35.14 -5.64
CA CYS A 77 22.72 36.43 -6.12
C CYS A 77 22.59 37.44 -4.95
N ILE A 78 22.24 36.94 -3.76
CA ILE A 78 22.18 37.78 -2.56
C ILE A 78 23.59 38.22 -2.16
N MET A 79 24.58 37.35 -2.16
CA MET A 79 25.97 37.68 -1.84
C MET A 79 26.57 38.71 -2.82
N ARG A 80 26.16 38.68 -4.09
CA ARG A 80 26.58 39.63 -5.12
C ARG A 80 25.83 40.96 -5.06
N GLY A 81 24.80 41.07 -4.22
CA GLY A 81 23.95 42.26 -4.13
C GLY A 81 22.92 42.42 -5.25
N GLU A 82 22.74 41.36 -6.08
CA GLU A 82 21.75 41.33 -7.18
C GLU A 82 20.31 41.15 -6.63
N VAL A 83 20.18 40.51 -5.47
CA VAL A 83 18.94 40.29 -4.75
C VAL A 83 19.10 40.79 -3.31
N ALA A 84 18.18 41.62 -2.83
CA ALA A 84 18.21 42.09 -1.46
C ALA A 84 17.99 40.93 -0.48
N ARG A 85 18.79 40.88 0.60
CA ARG A 85 18.72 39.82 1.63
C ARG A 85 17.32 39.74 2.28
N SER A 86 16.63 40.86 2.43
CA SER A 86 15.24 40.92 2.93
C SER A 86 14.21 40.21 2.07
N LYS A 87 14.56 39.75 0.85
CA LYS A 87 13.70 38.94 0.00
C LYS A 87 13.80 37.45 0.30
N ARG A 88 14.77 37.00 1.09
CA ARG A 88 14.98 35.61 1.45
C ARG A 88 13.77 34.96 2.15
N PRO A 89 13.03 35.65 3.04
CA PRO A 89 11.80 35.13 3.64
C PRO A 89 10.67 34.81 2.64
N TYR A 90 10.68 35.38 1.44
CA TYR A 90 9.69 35.06 0.40
C TYR A 90 9.73 33.60 0.00
N TYR A 91 10.91 32.98 0.09
CA TYR A 91 11.15 31.57 -0.21
C TYR A 91 11.04 30.68 1.04
N GLY A 92 10.58 31.24 2.18
CA GLY A 92 10.54 30.54 3.47
C GLY A 92 11.92 30.29 4.09
N LEU A 93 12.96 30.94 3.57
CA LEU A 93 14.34 30.83 4.07
C LEU A 93 14.61 31.88 5.14
N PRO A 94 15.38 31.55 6.21
CA PRO A 94 15.80 32.55 7.21
C PRO A 94 16.62 33.65 6.57
N GLU A 95 16.44 34.88 7.03
CA GLU A 95 17.14 36.04 6.48
C GLU A 95 18.66 35.96 6.70
N ASN A 96 19.05 35.46 7.88
CA ASN A 96 20.46 35.50 8.35
C ASN A 96 21.25 34.21 8.08
N GLU A 97 20.65 33.21 7.45
CA GLU A 97 21.31 31.93 7.17
C GLU A 97 21.40 31.67 5.65
N ASP A 98 22.58 31.31 5.17
CA ASP A 98 22.82 31.03 3.75
C ASP A 98 22.80 29.53 3.44
N THR A 99 22.37 28.69 4.40
CA THR A 99 22.30 27.24 4.27
C THR A 99 21.15 26.80 3.36
N VAL A 100 21.38 25.71 2.63
CA VAL A 100 20.31 25.01 1.89
C VAL A 100 19.57 24.11 2.89
N PRO A 101 18.25 24.15 2.93
CA PRO A 101 17.48 23.29 3.81
C PRO A 101 17.66 21.83 3.46
N ASN A 102 17.37 20.96 4.42
CA ASN A 102 17.43 19.51 4.21
C ASN A 102 16.31 19.06 3.24
N LEU A 103 16.71 18.48 2.10
CA LEU A 103 15.83 17.99 1.04
C LEU A 103 15.85 16.46 0.92
N PHE A 104 16.20 15.70 1.97
CA PHE A 104 16.31 14.25 1.88
C PHE A 104 14.96 13.55 1.74
N SER A 105 13.92 14.03 2.41
CA SER A 105 12.60 13.42 2.30
C SER A 105 11.83 13.94 1.08
N GLU A 106 10.91 13.13 0.56
CA GLU A 106 9.98 13.50 -0.50
C GLU A 106 9.11 14.70 -0.10
N ALA A 107 8.60 14.68 1.13
CA ALA A 107 7.81 15.76 1.69
C ALA A 107 8.60 17.08 1.74
N ALA A 108 9.89 17.04 2.09
CA ALA A 108 10.74 18.23 2.09
C ALA A 108 10.93 18.78 0.68
N VAL A 109 11.11 17.93 -0.33
CA VAL A 109 11.23 18.37 -1.73
C VAL A 109 9.94 19.01 -2.21
N LEU A 110 8.78 18.47 -1.84
CA LEU A 110 7.47 19.06 -2.16
C LEU A 110 7.26 20.42 -1.47
N GLU A 111 7.56 20.49 -0.19
CA GLU A 111 7.41 21.71 0.59
C GLU A 111 8.32 22.84 0.08
N TRP A 112 9.61 22.56 -0.04
CA TRP A 112 10.60 23.55 -0.46
C TRP A 112 10.47 23.92 -1.94
N GLY A 113 10.09 22.97 -2.80
CA GLY A 113 9.80 23.27 -4.20
C GLY A 113 8.66 24.25 -4.36
N ALA A 114 7.56 24.07 -3.63
CA ALA A 114 6.43 25.00 -3.63
C ALA A 114 6.83 26.38 -3.11
N LYS A 115 7.55 26.45 -1.98
CA LYS A 115 8.04 27.70 -1.40
C LYS A 115 8.96 28.48 -2.35
N VAL A 116 9.86 27.77 -3.02
CA VAL A 116 10.80 28.36 -3.96
C VAL A 116 10.09 28.96 -5.18
N ILE A 117 9.13 28.23 -5.74
CA ILE A 117 8.34 28.68 -6.89
C ILE A 117 7.50 29.90 -6.53
N GLU A 118 6.82 29.87 -5.39
CA GLU A 118 6.00 30.97 -4.93
C GLU A 118 6.83 32.20 -4.56
N GLY A 119 7.97 31.99 -3.87
CA GLY A 119 8.88 33.07 -3.51
C GLY A 119 9.43 33.81 -4.72
N GLU A 120 9.84 33.07 -5.77
CA GLU A 120 10.35 33.70 -7.01
C GLU A 120 9.24 34.41 -7.76
N ARG A 121 8.03 33.83 -7.82
CA ARG A 121 6.88 34.49 -8.44
C ARG A 121 6.57 35.83 -7.75
N ARG A 122 6.56 35.84 -6.42
CA ARG A 122 6.34 37.07 -5.63
C ARG A 122 7.43 38.11 -5.88
N ARG A 123 8.71 37.69 -5.86
CA ARG A 123 9.83 38.59 -6.10
C ARG A 123 9.80 39.23 -7.48
N GLN A 124 9.50 38.43 -8.53
CA GLN A 124 9.36 38.91 -9.91
C GLN A 124 8.14 39.86 -10.05
N GLY A 125 7.03 39.57 -9.37
CA GLY A 125 5.85 40.42 -9.32
C GLY A 125 6.13 41.81 -8.73
N GLU A 126 7.16 41.95 -7.88
CA GLU A 126 7.66 43.21 -7.34
C GLU A 126 8.75 43.88 -8.20
N GLY A 127 8.93 43.40 -9.45
CA GLY A 127 9.92 43.97 -10.38
C GLY A 127 11.32 43.34 -10.28
N GLY A 128 11.49 42.25 -9.52
CA GLY A 128 12.78 41.58 -9.43
C GLY A 128 13.22 40.94 -10.75
N ILE A 129 14.49 41.06 -11.09
CA ILE A 129 15.07 40.46 -12.29
C ILE A 129 15.09 38.93 -12.13
N PRO A 130 14.54 38.13 -13.09
CA PRO A 130 14.52 36.68 -13.00
C PRO A 130 15.91 36.05 -12.82
N ILE A 131 15.98 34.99 -12.03
CA ILE A 131 17.18 34.14 -11.95
C ILE A 131 17.22 33.25 -13.19
N TYR A 132 18.35 33.23 -13.93
CA TYR A 132 18.43 32.57 -15.22
C TYR A 132 18.96 31.13 -15.17
N ASN A 133 19.75 30.74 -14.20
CA ASN A 133 20.34 29.41 -14.17
C ASN A 133 20.37 28.81 -12.75
N PRO A 134 19.40 27.93 -12.42
CA PRO A 134 18.32 27.47 -13.29
C PRO A 134 17.19 28.51 -13.42
N THR A 135 16.52 28.54 -14.57
CA THR A 135 15.31 29.37 -14.71
C THR A 135 14.18 28.81 -13.88
N MET A 136 13.32 29.67 -13.33
CA MET A 136 12.16 29.23 -12.55
C MET A 136 11.21 28.33 -13.38
N GLY A 137 11.02 28.61 -14.66
CA GLY A 137 10.26 27.73 -15.54
C GLY A 137 10.79 26.30 -15.59
N ARG A 138 12.13 26.14 -15.58
CA ARG A 138 12.75 24.79 -15.54
C ARG A 138 12.53 24.11 -14.18
N VAL A 139 12.67 24.83 -13.08
CA VAL A 139 12.43 24.34 -11.72
C VAL A 139 10.97 23.90 -11.58
N SER A 140 10.03 24.74 -12.02
CA SER A 140 8.59 24.45 -11.95
C SER A 140 8.21 23.19 -12.73
N VAL A 141 8.67 23.04 -13.97
CA VAL A 141 8.37 21.83 -14.79
C VAL A 141 8.88 20.56 -14.10
N VAL A 142 10.11 20.57 -13.59
CA VAL A 142 10.68 19.39 -12.92
C VAL A 142 9.99 19.10 -11.60
N TYR A 143 9.61 20.13 -10.84
CA TYR A 143 8.86 20.01 -9.60
C TYR A 143 7.46 19.42 -9.85
N GLU A 144 6.71 19.96 -10.80
CA GLU A 144 5.35 19.48 -11.12
C GLU A 144 5.37 18.02 -11.62
N MET A 145 6.36 17.65 -12.45
CA MET A 145 6.52 16.24 -12.86
C MET A 145 6.72 15.30 -11.65
N PHE A 146 7.56 15.70 -10.69
CA PHE A 146 7.75 14.90 -9.47
C PHE A 146 6.48 14.86 -8.62
N LYS A 147 5.82 16.00 -8.43
CA LYS A 147 4.59 16.10 -7.65
C LYS A 147 3.48 15.20 -8.22
N GLU A 148 3.28 15.21 -9.53
CA GLU A 148 2.30 14.33 -10.20
C GLU A 148 2.63 12.85 -9.95
N MET A 149 3.90 12.46 -10.06
CA MET A 149 4.32 11.09 -9.77
C MET A 149 4.14 10.71 -8.30
N TYR A 150 4.40 11.63 -7.39
CA TYR A 150 4.17 11.46 -5.95
C TYR A 150 2.68 11.24 -5.66
N ASP A 151 1.80 12.09 -6.20
CA ASP A 151 0.36 12.00 -6.00
C ASP A 151 -0.20 10.67 -6.56
N ARG A 152 0.32 10.24 -7.72
CA ARG A 152 0.01 8.93 -8.29
C ARG A 152 0.45 7.78 -7.38
N GLN A 153 1.66 7.83 -6.83
CA GLN A 153 2.18 6.81 -5.91
C GLN A 153 1.33 6.74 -4.63
N GLN A 154 0.98 7.88 -4.06
CA GLN A 154 0.09 7.97 -2.89
C GLN A 154 -1.30 7.38 -3.19
N SER A 155 -1.84 7.65 -4.37
CA SER A 155 -3.12 7.09 -4.79
C SER A 155 -3.07 5.56 -4.92
N LEU A 156 -1.99 5.01 -5.50
CA LEU A 156 -1.78 3.56 -5.60
C LEU A 156 -1.67 2.90 -4.22
N GLN A 157 -0.91 3.50 -3.32
CA GLN A 157 -0.78 3.01 -1.93
C GLN A 157 -2.13 2.98 -1.23
N ARG A 158 -2.91 4.06 -1.32
CA ARG A 158 -4.25 4.14 -0.72
C ARG A 158 -5.17 3.04 -1.25
N ARG A 159 -5.24 2.86 -2.57
CA ARG A 159 -6.05 1.79 -3.19
C ARG A 159 -5.64 0.40 -2.73
N THR A 160 -4.33 0.15 -2.57
CA THR A 160 -3.82 -1.13 -2.04
C THR A 160 -4.28 -1.34 -0.60
N MET A 161 -4.19 -0.31 0.24
CA MET A 161 -4.62 -0.37 1.64
C MET A 161 -6.14 -0.57 1.76
N GLU A 162 -6.94 0.15 0.97
CA GLU A 162 -8.40 0.00 0.93
C GLU A 162 -8.80 -1.43 0.52
N SER A 163 -8.18 -1.97 -0.53
CA SER A 163 -8.46 -3.35 -0.96
C SER A 163 -8.05 -4.40 0.08
N LEU A 164 -6.93 -4.19 0.79
CA LEU A 164 -6.52 -5.05 1.90
C LEU A 164 -7.52 -4.97 3.06
N GLN A 165 -8.02 -3.78 3.37
CA GLN A 165 -9.05 -3.60 4.41
C GLN A 165 -10.34 -4.32 4.04
N ASN A 166 -10.82 -4.20 2.79
CA ASN A 166 -12.00 -4.93 2.32
C ASN A 166 -11.86 -6.45 2.52
N ILE A 167 -10.68 -7.02 2.19
CA ILE A 167 -10.39 -8.45 2.42
C ILE A 167 -10.44 -8.77 3.92
N SER A 168 -9.88 -7.91 4.76
CA SER A 168 -9.87 -8.08 6.21
C SER A 168 -11.29 -8.06 6.80
N ASP A 169 -12.14 -7.17 6.32
CA ASP A 169 -13.52 -7.02 6.79
C ASP A 169 -14.39 -8.25 6.43
N MET A 170 -14.04 -8.95 5.35
CA MET A 170 -14.70 -10.19 4.96
C MET A 170 -14.39 -11.39 5.90
N ARG A 171 -13.40 -11.27 6.79
CA ARG A 171 -12.89 -12.39 7.60
C ARG A 171 -13.96 -12.94 8.54
N PHE A 172 -14.72 -12.09 9.19
CA PHE A 172 -15.76 -12.52 10.14
C PHE A 172 -16.82 -13.39 9.43
N GLU A 173 -17.32 -12.95 8.28
CA GLU A 173 -18.26 -13.73 7.47
C GLU A 173 -17.65 -15.05 6.99
N ALA A 174 -16.36 -15.05 6.62
CA ALA A 174 -15.65 -16.26 6.24
C ALA A 174 -15.60 -17.27 7.38
N ASP A 175 -15.26 -16.81 8.60
CA ASP A 175 -15.14 -17.66 9.78
C ASP A 175 -16.51 -18.26 10.16
N GLU A 176 -17.60 -17.50 10.07
CA GLU A 176 -18.97 -18.01 10.30
C GLU A 176 -19.34 -19.11 9.28
N ILE A 177 -19.15 -18.86 7.98
CA ILE A 177 -19.47 -19.85 6.94
C ILE A 177 -18.60 -21.11 7.07
N ILE A 178 -17.32 -20.95 7.42
CA ILE A 178 -16.43 -22.09 7.66
C ILE A 178 -16.92 -22.91 8.84
N PHE A 179 -17.31 -22.28 9.93
CA PHE A 179 -17.79 -22.94 11.13
C PHE A 179 -19.09 -23.71 10.84
N GLU A 180 -20.06 -23.09 10.17
CA GLU A 180 -21.31 -23.75 9.75
C GLU A 180 -21.02 -24.96 8.84
N ALA A 181 -20.20 -24.78 7.82
CA ALA A 181 -19.85 -25.84 6.87
C ALA A 181 -19.14 -27.02 7.57
N TRP A 182 -18.22 -26.74 8.50
CA TRP A 182 -17.54 -27.81 9.27
C TRP A 182 -18.50 -28.57 10.18
N ALA A 183 -19.41 -27.87 10.88
CA ALA A 183 -20.42 -28.51 11.73
C ALA A 183 -21.34 -29.43 10.92
N GLU A 184 -21.77 -29.02 9.73
CA GLU A 184 -22.60 -29.83 8.85
C GLU A 184 -21.85 -31.05 8.33
N ILE A 185 -20.59 -30.91 7.90
CA ILE A 185 -19.73 -32.02 7.43
C ILE A 185 -19.51 -33.03 8.56
N GLU A 186 -19.17 -32.58 9.75
CA GLU A 186 -18.96 -33.47 10.90
C GLU A 186 -20.24 -34.22 11.28
N LYS A 187 -21.39 -33.54 11.23
CA LYS A 187 -22.70 -34.14 11.47
C LYS A 187 -23.06 -35.17 10.43
N ALA A 188 -22.81 -34.94 9.14
CA ALA A 188 -23.08 -35.85 8.04
C ALA A 188 -22.28 -37.15 8.17
N PHE A 189 -21.05 -37.08 8.70
CA PHE A 189 -20.17 -38.23 8.89
C PHE A 189 -20.11 -38.76 10.34
N ALA A 190 -21.03 -38.35 11.21
CA ALA A 190 -21.08 -38.78 12.61
C ALA A 190 -21.24 -40.32 12.76
N GLY A 191 -21.86 -41.01 11.78
CA GLY A 191 -22.03 -42.46 11.80
C GLY A 191 -20.74 -43.24 11.53
N PHE A 192 -19.66 -42.59 11.07
CA PHE A 192 -18.36 -43.23 10.87
C PHE A 192 -17.47 -43.03 12.11
N GLN A 193 -16.60 -44.01 12.41
CA GLN A 193 -15.69 -43.94 13.54
C GLN A 193 -14.22 -43.95 13.13
N GLY A 194 -13.37 -43.38 13.99
CA GLY A 194 -11.91 -43.39 13.84
C GLY A 194 -11.43 -42.79 12.51
N GLU A 195 -10.48 -43.47 11.89
CA GLU A 195 -9.79 -42.99 10.70
C GLU A 195 -10.73 -42.86 9.45
N ALA A 196 -11.78 -43.67 9.39
CA ALA A 196 -12.75 -43.60 8.30
C ALA A 196 -13.53 -42.29 8.31
N ARG A 197 -13.89 -41.77 9.49
CA ARG A 197 -14.52 -40.46 9.66
C ARG A 197 -13.56 -39.34 9.24
N LEU A 198 -12.31 -39.38 9.71
CA LEU A 198 -11.29 -38.38 9.40
C LEU A 198 -11.05 -38.29 7.88
N ARG A 199 -10.94 -39.42 7.19
CA ARG A 199 -10.78 -39.48 5.71
C ARG A 199 -11.98 -38.86 4.99
N LYS A 200 -13.20 -39.15 5.44
CA LYS A 200 -14.42 -38.58 4.85
C LYS A 200 -14.49 -37.07 5.05
N CYS A 201 -14.23 -36.55 6.25
CA CYS A 201 -14.19 -35.13 6.53
C CYS A 201 -13.09 -34.43 5.73
N ALA A 202 -11.91 -35.07 5.58
CA ALA A 202 -10.79 -34.51 4.82
C ALA A 202 -11.10 -34.31 3.33
N GLN A 203 -11.96 -35.13 2.71
CA GLN A 203 -12.42 -34.94 1.33
C GLN A 203 -13.14 -33.60 1.14
N TYR A 204 -13.76 -33.08 2.20
CA TYR A 204 -14.43 -31.76 2.23
C TYR A 204 -13.57 -30.66 2.84
N GLY A 205 -12.26 -30.92 3.06
CA GLY A 205 -11.30 -29.92 3.54
C GLY A 205 -11.27 -29.73 5.05
N VAL A 206 -11.93 -30.59 5.83
CA VAL A 206 -11.84 -30.60 7.30
C VAL A 206 -10.66 -31.49 7.70
N ILE A 207 -9.56 -30.86 8.10
CA ILE A 207 -8.33 -31.55 8.49
C ILE A 207 -8.12 -31.42 9.99
N TYR A 208 -7.95 -32.56 10.65
CA TYR A 208 -7.68 -32.62 12.07
C TYR A 208 -6.19 -32.70 12.33
N TYR A 209 -5.71 -31.94 13.29
CA TYR A 209 -4.32 -31.98 13.74
C TYR A 209 -4.29 -32.42 15.21
N ASP A 210 -3.45 -33.41 15.53
CA ASP A 210 -3.16 -33.72 16.91
C ASP A 210 -2.41 -32.55 17.57
N ARG A 211 -2.95 -32.04 18.66
CA ARG A 211 -2.19 -31.07 19.47
C ARG A 211 -1.10 -31.82 20.21
N PRO A 212 0.19 -31.50 20.01
CA PRO A 212 1.24 -32.11 20.83
C PRO A 212 0.95 -31.80 22.30
N ASP A 213 0.89 -32.85 23.12
CA ASP A 213 0.59 -32.79 24.54
C ASP A 213 1.50 -31.78 25.23
N ARG A 214 0.93 -30.74 25.84
CA ARG A 214 1.66 -29.76 26.67
C ARG A 214 2.36 -30.41 27.88
N LYS A 215 2.09 -31.65 28.21
CA LYS A 215 2.65 -32.38 29.37
C LYS A 215 4.09 -32.87 29.14
N ARG A 216 4.53 -33.12 27.90
CA ARG A 216 5.90 -33.58 27.62
C ARG A 216 7.00 -32.52 27.78
N LYS A 217 6.66 -31.24 27.89
CA LYS A 217 7.65 -30.17 28.09
C LYS A 217 8.02 -29.90 29.56
N LYS A 218 7.31 -30.46 30.55
CA LYS A 218 7.68 -30.30 31.97
C LYS A 218 8.65 -31.36 32.50
N GLU A 219 8.75 -32.51 31.86
CA GLU A 219 9.66 -33.59 32.29
C GLU A 219 11.09 -33.49 31.69
N GLN A 220 11.32 -32.55 30.77
CA GLN A 220 12.67 -32.33 30.17
C GLN A 220 13.43 -31.13 30.76
N ASN A 221 12.83 -30.41 31.73
CA ASN A 221 13.48 -29.25 32.39
C ASN A 221 13.82 -29.50 33.87
N ASP A 222 13.66 -30.74 34.38
CA ASP A 222 13.97 -31.08 35.79
C ASP A 222 15.05 -32.18 35.89
N ASP A 223 15.94 -32.32 34.87
CA ASP A 223 17.18 -33.12 34.95
C ASP A 223 18.41 -32.24 34.79
#